data_ee8c40a3fd849c178b1129dca2b9b518
#
_entry.id   ee8c40a3fd849c178b1129dca2b9b518
#
_cell.length_a   1.000
_cell.length_b   1.000
_cell.length_c   1.000
_cell.angle_alpha   90.00
_cell.angle_beta   90.00
_cell.angle_gamma   90.00
#
_symmetry.space_group_name_H-M   'P 1'
#
loop_
_entity.id
_entity.type
_entity.pdbx_description
1 polymer ?
#
loop_
_entity_poly.entity_id
_entity_poly.type
_entity_poly.pdbx_seq_one_letter_code
_entity_poly.pdbx_strand_id
1 'polypeptide(L)'
;FEAHGIDEGGIPEEGIGGHDAMWFAARDLAFGPDAYPDVEPQPGLAREDGERYLPEIAEEVEFLFSFLANLLIIEFRAELGFAESQAILRTPDLFVDRRAEAELAAEIVERIRIDEQIHVRSLNLYLGELSSVHLRTVDGDTVPGSELIDRFWDGMVRWATVEKPVLDAQRSRENLEALIRSHPEADRIMAEFEAAGAT
;
A
#
# COMPACT_ATOMS: atom_id res chain seq x y z
N PHE A 1 -14.47 -11.51 -2.06
CA PHE A 1 -14.35 -10.04 -1.96
C PHE A 1 -15.15 -9.44 -0.81
N GLU A 2 -16.37 -9.91 -0.52
CA GLU A 2 -17.18 -9.38 0.59
C GLU A 2 -16.45 -9.53 1.94
N ALA A 3 -15.91 -10.71 2.24
CA ALA A 3 -15.14 -10.94 3.46
C ALA A 3 -13.91 -10.03 3.54
N HIS A 4 -13.15 -9.93 2.45
CA HIS A 4 -12.01 -9.02 2.34
C HIS A 4 -12.42 -7.56 2.64
N GLY A 5 -13.54 -7.08 2.05
CA GLY A 5 -14.04 -5.72 2.34
C GLY A 5 -14.45 -5.50 3.79
N ILE A 6 -14.91 -6.56 4.48
CA ILE A 6 -15.21 -6.52 5.91
C ILE A 6 -13.93 -6.45 6.75
N ASP A 7 -12.91 -7.21 6.38
CA ASP A 7 -11.61 -7.16 7.07
C ASP A 7 -11.00 -5.76 6.96
N GLU A 8 -11.04 -5.13 5.76
CA GLU A 8 -10.49 -3.79 5.52
C GLU A 8 -11.29 -2.67 6.18
N GLY A 9 -12.59 -2.61 5.93
CA GLY A 9 -13.46 -1.48 6.32
C GLY A 9 -14.31 -1.72 7.56
N GLY A 10 -14.36 -2.94 8.07
CA GLY A 10 -15.26 -3.32 9.16
C GLY A 10 -16.73 -3.33 8.77
N ILE A 11 -17.57 -3.25 9.78
CA ILE A 11 -19.04 -3.08 9.68
C ILE A 11 -19.42 -1.90 10.60
N PRO A 12 -19.28 -0.66 10.12
CA PRO A 12 -19.46 0.53 10.95
C PRO A 12 -20.83 0.62 11.65
N GLU A 13 -21.89 0.15 10.98
CA GLU A 13 -23.25 0.11 11.54
C GLU A 13 -23.40 -0.86 12.71
N GLU A 14 -22.51 -1.85 12.82
CA GLU A 14 -22.44 -2.80 13.94
C GLU A 14 -21.38 -2.42 14.98
N GLY A 15 -20.63 -1.35 14.73
CA GLY A 15 -19.52 -0.91 15.58
C GLY A 15 -18.29 -1.82 15.47
N ILE A 16 -18.16 -2.57 14.38
CA ILE A 16 -17.01 -3.43 14.09
C ILE A 16 -16.05 -2.63 13.22
N GLY A 17 -14.85 -2.35 13.74
CA GLY A 17 -13.79 -1.69 12.99
C GLY A 17 -13.02 -2.68 12.11
N GLY A 18 -12.52 -2.20 10.96
CA GLY A 18 -11.62 -2.93 10.09
C GLY A 18 -10.14 -2.74 10.43
N HIS A 19 -9.26 -3.06 9.47
CA HIS A 19 -7.79 -2.95 9.64
C HIS A 19 -7.36 -1.52 9.97
N ASP A 20 -8.03 -0.49 9.44
CA ASP A 20 -7.76 0.91 9.75
C ASP A 20 -7.95 1.21 11.25
N ALA A 21 -9.09 0.80 11.82
CA ALA A 21 -9.37 0.96 13.23
C ALA A 21 -8.41 0.17 14.12
N MET A 22 -8.05 -1.05 13.70
CA MET A 22 -7.05 -1.87 14.38
C MET A 22 -5.67 -1.21 14.36
N TRP A 23 -5.27 -0.62 13.23
CA TRP A 23 -4.01 0.10 13.09
C TRP A 23 -3.95 1.34 13.98
N PHE A 24 -5.01 2.14 14.04
CA PHE A 24 -5.09 3.28 14.96
C PHE A 24 -5.02 2.84 16.42
N ALA A 25 -5.68 1.74 16.78
CA ALA A 25 -5.59 1.19 18.14
C ALA A 25 -4.14 0.75 18.47
N ALA A 26 -3.44 0.09 17.54
CA ALA A 26 -2.05 -0.30 17.71
C ALA A 26 -1.12 0.93 17.86
N ARG A 27 -1.33 1.98 17.06
CA ARG A 27 -0.61 3.27 17.18
C ARG A 27 -0.80 3.87 18.57
N ASP A 28 -2.02 3.98 19.02
CA ASP A 28 -2.35 4.62 20.29
C ASP A 28 -1.84 3.81 21.50
N LEU A 29 -1.81 2.49 21.39
CA LEU A 29 -1.15 1.64 22.37
C LEU A 29 0.36 1.88 22.41
N ALA A 30 1.03 1.91 21.28
CA ALA A 30 2.48 2.05 21.21
C ALA A 30 2.98 3.43 21.64
N PHE A 31 2.33 4.49 21.21
CA PHE A 31 2.80 5.86 21.36
C PHE A 31 1.98 6.69 22.36
N GLY A 32 0.81 6.24 22.73
CA GLY A 32 -0.16 6.96 23.55
C GLY A 32 -1.28 7.57 22.70
N PRO A 33 -2.47 7.73 23.27
CA PRO A 33 -3.59 8.38 22.58
C PRO A 33 -3.22 9.80 22.22
N ASP A 34 -3.60 10.23 21.03
CA ASP A 34 -3.36 11.59 20.50
C ASP A 34 -1.86 11.95 20.33
N ALA A 35 -0.93 10.99 20.40
CA ALA A 35 0.50 11.25 20.21
C ALA A 35 0.82 11.70 18.78
N TYR A 36 0.05 11.22 17.80
CA TYR A 36 0.17 11.59 16.39
C TYR A 36 -1.20 11.95 15.82
N PRO A 37 -1.28 12.98 14.99
CA PRO A 37 -2.53 13.30 14.28
C PRO A 37 -2.89 12.19 13.29
N ASP A 38 -4.15 12.14 12.91
CA ASP A 38 -4.58 11.30 11.81
C ASP A 38 -3.87 11.74 10.53
N VAL A 39 -3.44 10.75 9.75
CA VAL A 39 -2.67 10.98 8.54
C VAL A 39 -3.63 10.99 7.36
N GLU A 40 -3.51 12.01 6.50
CA GLU A 40 -4.23 12.03 5.22
C GLU A 40 -3.83 10.81 4.38
N PRO A 41 -4.81 10.11 3.76
CA PRO A 41 -4.52 8.99 2.89
C PRO A 41 -3.52 9.37 1.80
N GLN A 42 -2.49 8.56 1.63
CA GLN A 42 -1.52 8.77 0.56
C GLN A 42 -2.15 8.45 -0.81
N PRO A 43 -1.75 9.12 -1.89
CA PRO A 43 -2.16 8.74 -3.23
C PRO A 43 -1.86 7.26 -3.49
N GLY A 44 -2.80 6.56 -4.12
CA GLY A 44 -2.67 5.14 -4.42
C GLY A 44 -1.48 4.82 -5.33
N LEU A 45 -1.26 3.52 -5.52
CA LEU A 45 -0.23 3.02 -6.45
C LEU A 45 -0.65 3.15 -7.93
N ALA A 46 -1.91 3.43 -8.20
CA ALA A 46 -2.44 3.54 -9.55
C ALA A 46 -1.74 4.66 -10.35
N ARG A 47 -1.59 4.45 -11.64
CA ARG A 47 -1.17 5.51 -12.58
C ARG A 47 -2.32 6.49 -12.77
N GLU A 48 -1.98 7.77 -12.87
CA GLU A 48 -2.94 8.85 -13.08
C GLU A 48 -3.01 9.30 -14.55
N ASP A 49 -2.24 8.67 -15.45
CA ASP A 49 -2.15 9.05 -16.87
C ASP A 49 -3.38 8.66 -17.70
N GLY A 50 -4.26 7.80 -17.18
CA GLY A 50 -5.47 7.35 -17.84
C GLY A 50 -5.25 6.44 -19.06
N GLU A 51 -4.02 6.02 -19.31
CA GLU A 51 -3.71 5.12 -20.42
C GLU A 51 -4.16 3.69 -20.11
N ARG A 52 -4.76 3.04 -21.12
CA ARG A 52 -5.15 1.64 -21.05
C ARG A 52 -3.94 0.72 -21.31
N TYR A 53 -3.76 -0.27 -20.45
CA TYR A 53 -2.69 -1.27 -20.61
C TYR A 53 -3.07 -2.40 -21.56
N LEU A 54 -4.37 -2.72 -21.63
CA LEU A 54 -4.93 -3.86 -22.36
C LEU A 54 -6.08 -3.40 -23.30
N PRO A 55 -5.81 -2.47 -24.24
CA PRO A 55 -6.88 -1.87 -25.08
C PRO A 55 -7.56 -2.89 -26.00
N GLU A 56 -6.99 -4.06 -26.19
CA GLU A 56 -7.53 -5.15 -27.00
C GLU A 56 -8.66 -5.92 -26.31
N ILE A 57 -8.88 -5.76 -24.99
CA ILE A 57 -10.02 -6.37 -24.28
C ILE A 57 -11.03 -5.30 -23.86
N ALA A 58 -12.23 -5.75 -23.46
CA ALA A 58 -13.26 -4.84 -22.97
C ALA A 58 -12.77 -4.11 -21.69
N GLU A 59 -13.16 -2.85 -21.54
CA GLU A 59 -12.71 -1.98 -20.45
C GLU A 59 -13.06 -2.56 -19.07
N GLU A 60 -14.22 -3.17 -18.93
CA GLU A 60 -14.67 -3.79 -17.69
C GLU A 60 -13.80 -5.00 -17.30
N VAL A 61 -13.29 -5.73 -18.32
CA VAL A 61 -12.39 -6.85 -18.11
C VAL A 61 -10.99 -6.36 -17.72
N GLU A 62 -10.48 -5.33 -18.40
CA GLU A 62 -9.22 -4.69 -18.01
C GLU A 62 -9.30 -4.13 -16.59
N PHE A 63 -10.42 -3.48 -16.23
CA PHE A 63 -10.64 -2.99 -14.87
C PHE A 63 -10.55 -4.11 -13.84
N LEU A 64 -11.12 -5.28 -14.11
CA LEU A 64 -11.01 -6.43 -13.22
C LEU A 64 -9.55 -6.89 -13.04
N PHE A 65 -8.78 -6.99 -14.13
CA PHE A 65 -7.35 -7.31 -14.06
C PHE A 65 -6.57 -6.27 -13.24
N SER A 66 -6.80 -4.99 -13.54
CA SER A 66 -6.17 -3.88 -12.84
C SER A 66 -6.49 -3.89 -11.35
N PHE A 67 -7.75 -4.10 -11.01
CA PHE A 67 -8.22 -4.16 -9.64
C PHE A 67 -7.54 -5.29 -8.86
N LEU A 68 -7.59 -6.53 -9.38
CA LEU A 68 -7.00 -7.70 -8.72
C LEU A 68 -5.48 -7.58 -8.56
N ALA A 69 -4.80 -7.11 -9.60
CA ALA A 69 -3.34 -7.03 -9.57
C ALA A 69 -2.83 -5.86 -8.71
N ASN A 70 -3.50 -4.69 -8.75
CA ASN A 70 -3.16 -3.58 -7.85
C ASN A 70 -3.41 -3.97 -6.39
N LEU A 71 -4.54 -4.60 -6.11
CA LEU A 71 -4.86 -5.07 -4.76
C LEU A 71 -3.80 -6.08 -4.29
N LEU A 72 -3.42 -7.04 -5.11
CA LEU A 72 -2.37 -8.01 -4.75
C LEU A 72 -1.03 -7.34 -4.38
N ILE A 73 -0.61 -6.29 -5.09
CA ILE A 73 0.63 -5.56 -4.72
C ILE A 73 0.44 -4.83 -3.38
N ILE A 74 -0.72 -4.23 -3.15
CA ILE A 74 -1.01 -3.52 -1.91
C ILE A 74 -0.93 -4.49 -0.74
N GLU A 75 -1.66 -5.61 -0.80
CA GLU A 75 -1.70 -6.64 0.23
C GLU A 75 -0.32 -7.27 0.51
N PHE A 76 0.42 -7.58 -0.57
CA PHE A 76 1.76 -8.13 -0.44
C PHE A 76 2.73 -7.15 0.26
N ARG A 77 2.64 -5.87 -0.06
CA ARG A 77 3.44 -4.82 0.61
C ARG A 77 2.98 -4.58 2.04
N ALA A 78 1.68 -4.62 2.28
CA ALA A 78 1.10 -4.50 3.61
C ALA A 78 1.59 -5.64 4.53
N GLU A 79 1.55 -6.89 4.06
CA GLU A 79 2.05 -8.05 4.82
C GLU A 79 3.51 -7.89 5.25
N LEU A 80 4.37 -7.44 4.34
CA LEU A 80 5.78 -7.16 4.64
C LEU A 80 5.95 -5.99 5.62
N GLY A 81 5.21 -4.90 5.41
CA GLY A 81 5.25 -3.72 6.27
C GLY A 81 4.76 -4.01 7.68
N PHE A 82 3.74 -4.83 7.83
CA PHE A 82 3.24 -5.27 9.14
C PHE A 82 4.22 -6.21 9.85
N ALA A 83 4.91 -7.09 9.12
CA ALA A 83 5.97 -7.91 9.69
C ALA A 83 7.13 -7.05 10.26
N GLU A 84 7.54 -6.02 9.54
CA GLU A 84 8.55 -5.05 9.99
C GLU A 84 8.05 -4.24 11.20
N SER A 85 6.84 -3.69 11.13
CA SER A 85 6.23 -2.93 12.22
C SER A 85 6.14 -3.76 13.50
N GLN A 86 5.77 -5.03 13.40
CA GLN A 86 5.72 -5.95 14.51
C GLN A 86 7.11 -6.20 15.13
N ALA A 87 8.15 -6.33 14.30
CA ALA A 87 9.52 -6.48 14.77
C ALA A 87 9.99 -5.22 15.53
N ILE A 88 9.65 -4.03 15.02
CA ILE A 88 9.94 -2.75 15.67
C ILE A 88 9.22 -2.65 17.03
N LEU A 89 7.93 -2.95 17.08
CA LEU A 89 7.11 -2.90 18.29
C LEU A 89 7.65 -3.87 19.39
N ARG A 90 8.23 -5.00 19.00
CA ARG A 90 8.84 -5.98 19.90
C ARG A 90 10.28 -5.68 20.27
N THR A 91 10.89 -4.63 19.71
CA THR A 91 12.25 -4.24 20.06
C THR A 91 12.31 -3.68 21.49
N PRO A 92 13.03 -4.30 22.44
CA PRO A 92 12.94 -3.97 23.87
C PRO A 92 13.31 -2.54 24.22
N ASP A 93 14.27 -1.98 23.49
CA ASP A 93 14.86 -0.68 23.82
C ASP A 93 14.09 0.52 23.21
N LEU A 94 13.09 0.26 22.36
CA LEU A 94 12.34 1.35 21.69
C LEU A 94 11.09 1.80 22.47
N PHE A 95 10.48 0.92 23.25
CA PHE A 95 9.22 1.20 23.96
C PHE A 95 9.36 0.93 25.47
N VAL A 96 10.42 1.44 26.08
CA VAL A 96 10.79 1.13 27.48
C VAL A 96 9.65 1.45 28.44
N ASP A 97 9.05 2.65 28.33
CA ASP A 97 8.00 3.13 29.23
C ASP A 97 6.60 2.57 28.89
N ARG A 98 6.45 1.90 27.75
CA ARG A 98 5.16 1.38 27.23
C ARG A 98 5.31 -0.04 26.70
N ARG A 99 6.17 -0.84 27.34
CA ARG A 99 6.52 -2.18 26.83
C ARG A 99 5.30 -3.11 26.72
N ALA A 100 4.43 -3.12 27.72
CA ALA A 100 3.23 -3.95 27.71
C ALA A 100 2.24 -3.54 26.62
N GLU A 101 2.05 -2.24 26.43
CA GLU A 101 1.19 -1.71 25.39
C GLU A 101 1.76 -1.94 23.98
N ALA A 102 3.08 -1.85 23.81
CA ALA A 102 3.74 -2.16 22.55
C ALA A 102 3.63 -3.66 22.18
N GLU A 103 3.66 -4.58 23.16
CA GLU A 103 3.36 -5.98 22.88
C GLU A 103 1.91 -6.21 22.44
N LEU A 104 0.94 -5.54 23.09
CA LEU A 104 -0.46 -5.61 22.66
C LEU A 104 -0.65 -5.01 21.25
N ALA A 105 0.04 -3.91 20.95
CA ALA A 105 0.06 -3.33 19.61
C ALA A 105 0.62 -4.33 18.58
N ALA A 106 1.72 -5.03 18.91
CA ALA A 106 2.30 -6.05 18.05
C ALA A 106 1.35 -7.24 17.82
N GLU A 107 0.54 -7.61 18.81
CA GLU A 107 -0.49 -8.65 18.66
C GLU A 107 -1.63 -8.21 17.74
N ILE A 108 -2.03 -6.93 17.78
CA ILE A 108 -3.02 -6.38 16.85
C ILE A 108 -2.47 -6.41 15.42
N VAL A 109 -1.24 -5.93 15.21
CA VAL A 109 -0.57 -5.94 13.91
C VAL A 109 -0.41 -7.37 13.37
N GLU A 110 -0.16 -8.36 14.24
CA GLU A 110 -0.10 -9.77 13.81
C GLU A 110 -1.44 -10.27 13.27
N ARG A 111 -2.57 -9.86 13.85
CA ARG A 111 -3.88 -10.25 13.34
C ARG A 111 -4.12 -9.69 11.95
N ILE A 112 -3.88 -8.40 11.75
CA ILE A 112 -3.96 -7.78 10.42
C ILE A 112 -3.07 -8.55 9.45
N ARG A 113 -1.81 -8.81 9.79
CA ARG A 113 -0.85 -9.53 8.94
C ARG A 113 -1.31 -10.93 8.53
N ILE A 114 -2.03 -11.64 9.42
CA ILE A 114 -2.60 -12.97 9.10
C ILE A 114 -3.69 -12.85 8.05
N ASP A 115 -4.55 -11.83 8.15
CA ASP A 115 -5.61 -11.59 7.19
C ASP A 115 -5.02 -11.19 5.82
N GLU A 116 -3.99 -10.35 5.78
CA GLU A 116 -3.26 -10.01 4.55
C GLU A 116 -2.67 -11.23 3.84
N GLN A 117 -2.18 -12.23 4.59
CA GLN A 117 -1.72 -13.49 3.99
C GLN A 117 -2.85 -14.26 3.32
N ILE A 118 -4.06 -14.19 3.84
CA ILE A 118 -5.25 -14.81 3.24
C ILE A 118 -5.65 -14.02 1.99
N HIS A 119 -5.64 -12.69 2.06
CA HIS A 119 -5.91 -11.80 0.94
C HIS A 119 -4.94 -12.06 -0.23
N VAL A 120 -3.64 -12.07 0.02
CA VAL A 120 -2.61 -12.39 -0.98
C VAL A 120 -2.85 -13.74 -1.64
N ARG A 121 -3.16 -14.79 -0.87
CA ARG A 121 -3.41 -16.15 -1.42
C ARG A 121 -4.67 -16.18 -2.27
N SER A 122 -5.74 -15.51 -1.84
CA SER A 122 -7.01 -15.43 -2.56
C SER A 122 -6.86 -14.68 -3.88
N LEU A 123 -6.14 -13.55 -3.88
CA LEU A 123 -5.88 -12.76 -5.08
C LEU A 123 -4.98 -13.51 -6.08
N ASN A 124 -3.97 -14.23 -5.59
CA ASN A 124 -3.15 -15.11 -6.43
C ASN A 124 -3.99 -16.23 -7.08
N LEU A 125 -4.95 -16.81 -6.35
CA LEU A 125 -5.86 -17.81 -6.90
C LEU A 125 -6.71 -17.21 -8.02
N TYR A 126 -7.32 -16.05 -7.81
CA TYR A 126 -8.18 -15.41 -8.83
C TYR A 126 -7.38 -15.02 -10.08
N LEU A 127 -6.17 -14.44 -9.92
CA LEU A 127 -5.30 -14.15 -11.06
C LEU A 127 -4.84 -15.44 -11.76
N GLY A 128 -4.58 -16.52 -11.01
CA GLY A 128 -4.26 -17.84 -11.56
C GLY A 128 -5.41 -18.43 -12.38
N GLU A 129 -6.65 -18.27 -11.93
CA GLU A 129 -7.84 -18.69 -12.70
C GLU A 129 -7.97 -17.87 -14.00
N LEU A 130 -7.82 -16.55 -13.94
CA LEU A 130 -7.82 -15.68 -15.12
C LEU A 130 -6.68 -16.01 -16.09
N SER A 131 -5.51 -16.39 -15.59
CA SER A 131 -4.37 -16.85 -16.39
C SER A 131 -4.68 -18.13 -17.18
N SER A 132 -5.56 -18.99 -16.65
CA SER A 132 -5.87 -20.29 -17.24
C SER A 132 -6.90 -20.28 -18.38
N VAL A 133 -7.55 -19.15 -18.62
CA VAL A 133 -8.62 -19.01 -19.63
C VAL A 133 -8.16 -18.21 -20.83
N HIS A 134 -8.94 -18.30 -21.93
CA HIS A 134 -8.81 -17.41 -23.08
C HIS A 134 -9.89 -16.34 -23.01
N LEU A 135 -9.50 -15.10 -23.22
CA LEU A 135 -10.39 -13.95 -23.23
C LEU A 135 -10.69 -13.50 -24.65
N ARG A 136 -11.93 -13.04 -24.87
CA ARG A 136 -12.32 -12.48 -26.16
C ARG A 136 -11.84 -11.05 -26.28
N THR A 137 -11.20 -10.73 -27.38
CA THR A 137 -10.82 -9.34 -27.73
C THR A 137 -12.02 -8.55 -28.25
N VAL A 138 -11.88 -7.24 -28.29
CA VAL A 138 -12.89 -6.32 -28.87
C VAL A 138 -13.12 -6.56 -30.37
N ASP A 139 -12.13 -7.10 -31.07
CA ASP A 139 -12.21 -7.45 -32.49
C ASP A 139 -12.78 -8.86 -32.74
N GLY A 140 -13.09 -9.62 -31.68
CA GLY A 140 -13.70 -10.93 -31.75
C GLY A 140 -12.72 -12.10 -31.75
N ASP A 141 -11.42 -11.84 -31.74
CA ASP A 141 -10.36 -12.84 -31.57
C ASP A 141 -10.28 -13.32 -30.11
N THR A 142 -9.33 -14.19 -29.80
CA THR A 142 -9.06 -14.66 -28.44
C THR A 142 -7.59 -14.50 -28.09
N VAL A 143 -7.32 -14.15 -26.84
CA VAL A 143 -5.98 -14.02 -26.28
C VAL A 143 -5.87 -14.84 -24.98
N PRO A 144 -4.75 -15.54 -24.72
CA PRO A 144 -4.54 -16.22 -23.45
C PRO A 144 -4.54 -15.24 -22.29
N GLY A 145 -5.25 -15.55 -21.19
CA GLY A 145 -5.25 -14.73 -20.00
C GLY A 145 -3.86 -14.59 -19.37
N SER A 146 -3.01 -15.61 -19.46
CA SER A 146 -1.63 -15.54 -19.01
C SER A 146 -0.83 -14.43 -19.70
N GLU A 147 -1.00 -14.26 -21.03
CA GLU A 147 -0.29 -13.20 -21.77
C GLU A 147 -0.70 -11.81 -21.31
N LEU A 148 -1.99 -11.61 -21.03
CA LEU A 148 -2.52 -10.35 -20.53
C LEU A 148 -2.00 -10.06 -19.10
N ILE A 149 -2.04 -11.07 -18.23
CA ILE A 149 -1.58 -10.94 -16.84
C ILE A 149 -0.09 -10.63 -16.79
N ASP A 150 0.72 -11.39 -17.52
CA ASP A 150 2.18 -11.21 -17.52
C ASP A 150 2.55 -9.80 -17.98
N ARG A 151 1.94 -9.32 -19.06
CA ARG A 151 2.19 -7.98 -19.58
C ARG A 151 1.72 -6.88 -18.61
N PHE A 152 0.54 -7.04 -18.03
CA PHE A 152 0.01 -6.09 -17.05
C PHE A 152 0.87 -6.07 -15.79
N TRP A 153 1.24 -7.25 -15.29
CA TRP A 153 2.06 -7.40 -14.08
C TRP A 153 3.45 -6.79 -14.26
N ASP A 154 4.13 -7.08 -15.37
CA ASP A 154 5.44 -6.49 -15.66
C ASP A 154 5.40 -4.96 -15.72
N GLY A 155 4.37 -4.40 -16.34
CA GLY A 155 4.15 -2.95 -16.39
C GLY A 155 3.93 -2.36 -14.99
N MET A 156 3.10 -3.00 -14.18
CA MET A 156 2.77 -2.57 -12.84
C MET A 156 3.96 -2.69 -11.87
N VAL A 157 4.71 -3.80 -11.92
CA VAL A 157 5.90 -3.98 -11.10
C VAL A 157 6.96 -2.92 -11.48
N ARG A 158 7.18 -2.70 -12.76
CA ARG A 158 8.09 -1.65 -13.22
C ARG A 158 7.66 -0.26 -12.71
N TRP A 159 6.37 0.05 -12.82
CA TRP A 159 5.83 1.29 -12.28
C TRP A 159 6.10 1.42 -10.79
N ALA A 160 5.71 0.41 -10.00
CA ALA A 160 5.80 0.45 -8.54
C ALA A 160 7.24 0.46 -8.01
N THR A 161 8.19 -0.17 -8.72
CA THR A 161 9.57 -0.35 -8.23
C THR A 161 10.60 0.55 -8.89
N VAL A 162 10.30 1.11 -10.06
CA VAL A 162 11.26 1.93 -10.82
C VAL A 162 10.74 3.35 -11.03
N GLU A 163 9.55 3.50 -11.60
CA GLU A 163 9.06 4.80 -12.04
C GLU A 163 8.49 5.62 -10.88
N LYS A 164 7.55 5.06 -10.11
CA LYS A 164 6.91 5.72 -8.98
C LYS A 164 7.90 6.15 -7.89
N PRO A 165 8.89 5.37 -7.46
CA PRO A 165 9.87 5.81 -6.46
C PRO A 165 10.65 7.07 -6.88
N VAL A 166 10.94 7.24 -8.16
CA VAL A 166 11.60 8.44 -8.67
C VAL A 166 10.69 9.66 -8.56
N LEU A 167 9.43 9.51 -8.95
CA LEU A 167 8.42 10.57 -8.83
C LEU A 167 8.14 10.93 -7.38
N ASP A 168 8.02 9.91 -6.50
CA ASP A 168 7.79 10.13 -5.07
C ASP A 168 8.98 10.82 -4.41
N ALA A 169 10.21 10.46 -4.77
CA ALA A 169 11.42 11.12 -4.27
C ALA A 169 11.47 12.60 -4.70
N GLN A 170 11.12 12.88 -5.96
CA GLN A 170 11.04 14.26 -6.46
C GLN A 170 9.96 15.05 -5.71
N ARG A 171 8.75 14.53 -5.57
CA ARG A 171 7.64 15.17 -4.85
C ARG A 171 7.99 15.40 -3.37
N SER A 172 8.62 14.40 -2.74
CA SER A 172 9.07 14.53 -1.34
C SER A 172 10.11 15.63 -1.19
N ARG A 173 11.06 15.73 -2.13
CA ARG A 173 12.05 16.81 -2.14
C ARG A 173 11.38 18.18 -2.28
N GLU A 174 10.47 18.34 -3.24
CA GLU A 174 9.72 19.58 -3.46
C GLU A 174 8.94 20.02 -2.21
N ASN A 175 8.27 19.07 -1.55
CA ASN A 175 7.53 19.31 -0.30
C ASN A 175 8.47 19.73 0.84
N LEU A 176 9.62 19.06 1.00
CA LEU A 176 10.62 19.44 2.01
C LEU A 176 11.20 20.81 1.73
N GLU A 177 11.53 21.12 0.50
CA GLU A 177 12.01 22.47 0.12
C GLU A 177 10.96 23.55 0.42
N ALA A 178 9.68 23.30 0.11
CA ALA A 178 8.59 24.21 0.42
C ALA A 178 8.45 24.42 1.95
N LEU A 179 8.53 23.33 2.71
CA LEU A 179 8.50 23.39 4.18
C LEU A 179 9.68 24.20 4.74
N ILE A 180 10.91 23.95 4.26
CA ILE A 180 12.11 24.68 4.67
C ILE A 180 11.95 26.17 4.37
N ARG A 181 11.47 26.53 3.17
CA ARG A 181 11.26 27.95 2.78
C ARG A 181 10.24 28.68 3.67
N SER A 182 9.36 27.97 4.33
CA SER A 182 8.41 28.55 5.29
C SER A 182 8.99 28.77 6.69
N HIS A 183 10.20 28.26 6.96
CA HIS A 183 10.85 28.38 8.28
C HIS A 183 11.60 29.71 8.43
N PRO A 184 11.62 30.33 9.63
CA PRO A 184 12.36 31.59 9.88
C PRO A 184 13.87 31.55 9.56
N GLU A 185 14.50 30.36 9.64
CA GLU A 185 15.91 30.15 9.32
C GLU A 185 16.09 29.42 7.96
N ALA A 186 15.20 29.67 7.00
CA ALA A 186 15.13 28.96 5.72
C ALA A 186 16.48 28.85 5.00
N ASP A 187 17.23 29.95 4.89
CA ASP A 187 18.49 29.98 4.15
C ASP A 187 19.54 29.05 4.77
N ARG A 188 19.66 29.02 6.11
CA ARG A 188 20.58 28.12 6.80
C ARG A 188 20.20 26.66 6.61
N ILE A 189 18.92 26.34 6.85
CA ILE A 189 18.39 24.96 6.73
C ILE A 189 18.49 24.47 5.29
N MET A 190 18.20 25.33 4.30
CA MET A 190 18.31 24.97 2.90
C MET A 190 19.76 24.64 2.52
N ALA A 191 20.73 25.44 2.98
CA ALA A 191 22.14 25.17 2.73
C ALA A 191 22.59 23.81 3.33
N GLU A 192 22.15 23.49 4.54
CA GLU A 192 22.41 22.19 5.17
C GLU A 192 21.74 21.02 4.41
N PHE A 193 20.49 21.21 3.96
CA PHE A 193 19.75 20.23 3.18
C PHE A 193 20.41 19.92 1.83
N GLU A 194 20.86 20.96 1.11
CA GLU A 194 21.58 20.80 -0.15
C GLU A 194 22.93 20.10 0.06
N ALA A 195 23.66 20.46 1.11
CA ALA A 195 24.93 19.81 1.44
C ALA A 195 24.77 18.33 1.80
N ALA A 196 23.68 17.94 2.49
CA ALA A 196 23.39 16.55 2.82
C ALA A 196 22.97 15.74 1.59
N GLY A 197 22.31 16.34 0.60
CA GLY A 197 21.90 15.68 -0.65
C GLY A 197 23.02 15.54 -1.69
N ALA A 198 24.17 16.14 -1.45
CA ALA A 198 25.33 16.07 -2.36
C ALA A 198 26.32 14.93 -2.02
N THR A 199 26.06 14.17 -0.96
CA THR A 199 26.83 12.97 -0.54
C THR A 199 26.13 11.70 -0.94
#